data_cd3a1e2965a3de888a89ff1fc8f90421
#
_entry.id   cd3a1e2965a3de888a89ff1fc8f90421
#
_cell.length_a   1.000
_cell.length_b   1.000
_cell.length_c   1.000
_cell.angle_alpha   90.00
_cell.angle_beta   90.00
_cell.angle_gamma   90.00
#
_symmetry.space_group_name_H-M   'P 1'
#
loop_
_entity.id
_entity.type
_entity.pdbx_description
1 polymer ?
#
loop_
_entity_poly.entity_id
_entity_poly.type
_entity_poly.pdbx_seq_one_letter_code
_entity_poly.pdbx_strand_id
1 'polypeptide(L)'
;RGLYKRLSARENIDYFGRLQGLDEATIATRCEALCKALDMDDIMERRSEGFSQGQRVKTAIARALVHDPKNCILDEPTNGLDVMATRAMREFLRHLKSEGRCVLFSSHIMQEVGALCDRIVVIAHGKVVADAAPDALREQAATDNLEDDFVKVVGSAEGLAA
;
A
#
# COMPACT_ATOMS: atom_id res chain seq x y z
N ARG A 1 4.28 -5.15 -10.37
CA ARG A 1 5.35 -4.13 -10.11
C ARG A 1 5.99 -3.57 -11.38
N GLY A 2 5.60 -3.98 -12.61
CA GLY A 2 6.26 -3.62 -13.86
C GLY A 2 5.96 -2.19 -14.33
N LEU A 3 6.80 -1.22 -14.00
CA LEU A 3 6.83 0.05 -14.72
C LEU A 3 7.47 -0.16 -16.10
N TYR A 4 7.03 0.61 -17.09
CA TYR A 4 7.69 0.69 -18.38
C TYR A 4 8.99 1.48 -18.22
N LYS A 5 10.13 0.80 -18.17
CA LYS A 5 11.45 1.36 -17.84
C LYS A 5 11.86 2.56 -18.69
N ARG A 6 11.48 2.56 -19.97
CA ARG A 6 11.81 3.61 -20.94
C ARG A 6 10.93 4.85 -20.83
N LEU A 7 9.79 4.74 -20.14
CA LEU A 7 8.87 5.83 -19.88
C LEU A 7 9.23 6.57 -18.59
N SER A 8 8.93 7.87 -18.54
CA SER A 8 9.03 8.68 -17.33
C SER A 8 7.95 8.26 -16.32
N ALA A 9 7.99 8.80 -15.09
CA ALA A 9 6.91 8.58 -14.12
C ALA A 9 5.58 9.09 -14.68
N ARG A 10 5.56 10.31 -15.22
CA ARG A 10 4.39 10.93 -15.84
C ARG A 10 3.83 10.05 -16.96
N GLU A 11 4.66 9.63 -17.90
CA GLU A 11 4.23 8.79 -19.02
C GLU A 11 3.68 7.43 -18.57
N ASN A 12 4.24 6.83 -17.50
CA ASN A 12 3.70 5.60 -16.91
C ASN A 12 2.29 5.82 -16.34
N ILE A 13 2.05 6.95 -15.67
CA ILE A 13 0.74 7.29 -15.08
C ILE A 13 -0.26 7.62 -16.20
N ASP A 14 0.13 8.48 -17.14
CA ASP A 14 -0.69 8.90 -18.27
C ASP A 14 -1.17 7.71 -19.11
N TYR A 15 -0.25 6.81 -19.46
CA TYR A 15 -0.56 5.60 -20.21
C TYR A 15 -1.69 4.77 -19.54
N PHE A 16 -1.62 4.58 -18.21
CA PHE A 16 -2.66 3.84 -17.50
C PHE A 16 -3.96 4.62 -17.36
N GLY A 17 -3.91 5.94 -17.23
CA GLY A 17 -5.10 6.80 -17.28
C GLY A 17 -5.85 6.64 -18.61
N ARG A 18 -5.12 6.68 -19.72
CA ARG A 18 -5.68 6.44 -21.08
C ARG A 18 -6.26 5.04 -21.24
N LEU A 19 -5.60 4.00 -20.70
CA LEU A 19 -6.13 2.63 -20.72
C LEU A 19 -7.45 2.49 -19.96
N GLN A 20 -7.68 3.33 -18.94
CA GLN A 20 -8.93 3.39 -18.19
C GLN A 20 -9.99 4.32 -18.85
N GLY A 21 -9.68 4.86 -20.02
CA GLY A 21 -10.63 5.69 -20.78
C GLY A 21 -10.76 7.13 -20.30
N LEU A 22 -9.80 7.62 -19.49
CA LEU A 22 -9.81 9.02 -19.05
C LEU A 22 -9.36 9.95 -20.18
N ASP A 23 -9.94 11.15 -20.21
CA ASP A 23 -9.50 12.25 -21.07
C ASP A 23 -8.19 12.89 -20.56
N GLU A 24 -7.48 13.59 -21.44
CA GLU A 24 -6.17 14.19 -21.15
C GLU A 24 -6.22 15.21 -20.01
N ALA A 25 -7.27 16.02 -19.94
CA ALA A 25 -7.40 17.05 -18.90
C ALA A 25 -7.61 16.43 -17.52
N THR A 26 -8.41 15.38 -17.44
CA THR A 26 -8.64 14.60 -16.22
C THR A 26 -7.34 13.91 -15.77
N ILE A 27 -6.61 13.29 -16.70
CA ILE A 27 -5.32 12.65 -16.40
C ILE A 27 -4.32 13.67 -15.85
N ALA A 28 -4.18 14.82 -16.53
CA ALA A 28 -3.25 15.87 -16.11
C ALA A 28 -3.54 16.34 -14.68
N THR A 29 -4.80 16.67 -14.39
CA THR A 29 -5.25 17.13 -13.07
C THR A 29 -4.97 16.09 -11.98
N ARG A 30 -5.31 14.83 -12.22
CA ARG A 30 -5.11 13.73 -11.26
C ARG A 30 -3.63 13.39 -11.08
N CYS A 31 -2.86 13.42 -12.17
CA CYS A 31 -1.42 13.20 -12.14
C CYS A 31 -0.72 14.24 -11.26
N GLU A 32 -1.09 15.52 -11.39
CA GLU A 32 -0.55 16.58 -10.52
C GLU A 32 -0.93 16.41 -9.06
N ALA A 33 -2.18 16.05 -8.77
CA ALA A 33 -2.64 15.79 -7.40
C ALA A 33 -1.87 14.63 -6.76
N LEU A 34 -1.69 13.52 -7.50
CA LEU A 34 -0.94 12.34 -7.05
C LEU A 34 0.55 12.64 -6.91
N CYS A 35 1.12 13.44 -7.81
CA CYS A 35 2.51 13.90 -7.74
C CYS A 35 2.78 14.60 -6.41
N LYS A 36 1.93 15.55 -6.03
CA LYS A 36 2.02 16.28 -4.75
C LYS A 36 1.80 15.36 -3.55
N ALA A 37 0.75 14.53 -3.59
CA ALA A 37 0.40 13.65 -2.48
C ALA A 37 1.49 12.61 -2.17
N LEU A 38 2.24 12.18 -3.18
CA LEU A 38 3.30 11.18 -3.07
C LEU A 38 4.71 11.77 -3.08
N ASP A 39 4.83 13.12 -3.13
CA ASP A 39 6.11 13.81 -3.20
C ASP A 39 7.00 13.24 -4.32
N MET A 40 6.59 13.51 -5.58
CA MET A 40 7.20 12.94 -6.78
C MET A 40 7.71 14.00 -7.77
N ASP A 41 7.72 15.28 -7.40
CA ASP A 41 8.04 16.38 -8.32
C ASP A 41 9.40 16.21 -9.01
N ASP A 42 10.39 15.71 -8.29
CA ASP A 42 11.76 15.51 -8.76
C ASP A 42 11.93 14.34 -9.76
N ILE A 43 10.94 13.43 -9.84
CA ILE A 43 11.02 12.23 -10.67
C ILE A 43 10.03 12.19 -11.83
N MET A 44 9.07 13.11 -11.89
CA MET A 44 7.96 13.04 -12.85
C MET A 44 8.43 12.94 -14.30
N GLU A 45 9.46 13.68 -14.68
CA GLU A 45 10.01 13.72 -16.03
C GLU A 45 11.21 12.77 -16.25
N ARG A 46 11.61 12.05 -15.20
CA ARG A 46 12.73 11.10 -15.28
C ARG A 46 12.25 9.73 -15.73
N ARG A 47 13.04 9.04 -16.52
CA ARG A 47 12.80 7.64 -16.92
C ARG A 47 12.88 6.72 -15.71
N SER A 48 11.91 5.79 -15.61
CA SER A 48 11.80 4.90 -14.46
C SER A 48 12.89 3.81 -14.39
N GLU A 49 13.73 3.66 -15.41
CA GLU A 49 14.85 2.71 -15.42
C GLU A 49 15.85 2.95 -14.28
N GLY A 50 16.13 4.23 -13.96
CA GLY A 50 17.05 4.63 -12.89
C GLY A 50 16.42 4.87 -11.53
N PHE A 51 15.15 4.46 -11.30
CA PHE A 51 14.46 4.74 -10.07
C PHE A 51 14.94 3.88 -8.90
N SER A 52 15.02 4.51 -7.71
CA SER A 52 15.13 3.78 -6.44
C SER A 52 13.88 2.91 -6.21
N GLN A 53 13.94 2.00 -5.25
CA GLN A 53 12.79 1.18 -4.89
C GLN A 53 11.60 2.06 -4.47
N GLY A 54 11.82 3.08 -3.64
CA GLY A 54 10.81 4.02 -3.20
C GLY A 54 10.16 4.79 -4.36
N GLN A 55 10.97 5.30 -5.30
CA GLN A 55 10.46 5.98 -6.50
C GLN A 55 9.61 5.06 -7.37
N ARG A 56 9.98 3.78 -7.48
CA ARG A 56 9.17 2.77 -8.20
C ARG A 56 7.84 2.52 -7.51
N VAL A 57 7.84 2.38 -6.17
CA VAL A 57 6.61 2.16 -5.40
C VAL A 57 5.67 3.36 -5.54
N LYS A 58 6.16 4.59 -5.34
CA LYS A 58 5.38 5.82 -5.50
C LYS A 58 4.74 5.89 -6.90
N THR A 59 5.53 5.68 -7.96
CA THR A 59 5.05 5.71 -9.35
C THR A 59 4.01 4.61 -9.62
N ALA A 60 4.21 3.41 -9.09
CA ALA A 60 3.28 2.30 -9.25
C ALA A 60 1.93 2.58 -8.55
N ILE A 61 1.96 3.21 -7.37
CA ILE A 61 0.77 3.63 -6.64
C ILE A 61 0.04 4.74 -7.39
N ALA A 62 0.75 5.80 -7.83
CA ALA A 62 0.15 6.88 -8.61
C ALA A 62 -0.53 6.35 -9.88
N ARG A 63 0.12 5.45 -10.59
CA ARG A 63 -0.44 4.76 -11.75
C ARG A 63 -1.71 3.97 -11.43
N ALA A 64 -1.74 3.29 -10.29
CA ALA A 64 -2.90 2.51 -9.86
C ALA A 64 -4.08 3.39 -9.42
N LEU A 65 -3.81 4.64 -9.03
CA LEU A 65 -4.82 5.56 -8.49
C LEU A 65 -5.30 6.61 -9.49
N VAL A 66 -4.65 6.78 -10.64
CA VAL A 66 -5.00 7.84 -11.61
C VAL A 66 -6.45 7.78 -12.09
N HIS A 67 -7.05 6.59 -12.14
CA HIS A 67 -8.44 6.41 -12.54
C HIS A 67 -9.45 6.55 -11.37
N ASP A 68 -8.96 6.96 -10.19
CA ASP A 68 -9.76 7.26 -9.00
C ASP A 68 -10.59 6.06 -8.48
N PRO A 69 -9.96 4.92 -8.20
CA PRO A 69 -10.67 3.72 -7.75
C PRO A 69 -11.19 3.90 -6.33
N LYS A 70 -12.40 3.38 -6.05
CA LYS A 70 -12.95 3.29 -4.69
C LYS A 70 -12.27 2.22 -3.83
N ASN A 71 -11.77 1.18 -4.48
CA ASN A 71 -11.10 0.04 -3.83
C ASN A 71 -9.66 -0.07 -4.34
N CYS A 72 -8.70 -0.12 -3.44
CA CYS A 72 -7.28 -0.20 -3.74
C CYS A 72 -6.69 -1.47 -3.12
N ILE A 73 -5.87 -2.20 -3.88
CA ILE A 73 -5.09 -3.34 -3.38
C ILE A 73 -3.61 -2.99 -3.56
N LEU A 74 -2.88 -2.95 -2.45
CA LEU A 74 -1.48 -2.57 -2.40
C LEU A 74 -0.66 -3.70 -1.76
N ASP A 75 0.28 -4.23 -2.51
CA ASP A 75 1.16 -5.30 -2.04
C ASP A 75 2.46 -4.70 -1.50
N GLU A 76 2.67 -4.82 -0.18
CA GLU A 76 3.84 -4.32 0.54
C GLU A 76 4.19 -2.85 0.20
N PRO A 77 3.27 -1.86 0.40
CA PRO A 77 3.45 -0.50 -0.09
C PRO A 77 4.59 0.28 0.59
N THR A 78 5.07 -0.18 1.73
CA THR A 78 6.16 0.44 2.50
C THR A 78 7.49 -0.29 2.35
N ASN A 79 7.50 -1.45 1.68
CA ASN A 79 8.69 -2.27 1.56
C ASN A 79 9.80 -1.58 0.74
N GLY A 80 10.99 -1.46 1.37
CA GLY A 80 12.16 -0.83 0.77
C GLY A 80 12.12 0.70 0.73
N LEU A 81 11.22 1.31 1.50
CA LEU A 81 11.21 2.74 1.77
C LEU A 81 12.12 3.07 2.96
N ASP A 82 12.74 4.25 2.94
CA ASP A 82 13.39 4.80 4.12
C ASP A 82 12.34 5.27 5.16
N VAL A 83 12.80 5.67 6.33
CA VAL A 83 11.92 6.07 7.46
C VAL A 83 10.98 7.22 7.07
N MET A 84 11.48 8.23 6.36
CA MET A 84 10.68 9.41 5.99
C MET A 84 9.65 9.06 4.91
N ALA A 85 10.06 8.29 3.90
CA ALA A 85 9.15 7.81 2.86
C ALA A 85 8.09 6.84 3.41
N THR A 86 8.44 5.98 4.37
CA THR A 86 7.50 5.10 5.07
C THR A 86 6.45 5.92 5.84
N ARG A 87 6.88 6.98 6.55
CA ARG A 87 5.96 7.88 7.25
C ARG A 87 5.00 8.58 6.29
N ALA A 88 5.53 9.14 5.21
CA ALA A 88 4.71 9.78 4.17
C ALA A 88 3.71 8.80 3.54
N MET A 89 4.11 7.55 3.28
CA MET A 89 3.23 6.51 2.76
C MET A 89 2.11 6.18 3.75
N ARG A 90 2.39 6.08 5.04
CA ARG A 90 1.35 5.86 6.08
C ARG A 90 0.33 7.01 6.12
N GLU A 91 0.80 8.26 6.02
CA GLU A 91 -0.09 9.43 5.95
C GLU A 91 -0.94 9.41 4.68
N PHE A 92 -0.35 9.03 3.55
CA PHE A 92 -1.06 8.87 2.30
C PHE A 92 -2.16 7.78 2.37
N LEU A 93 -1.87 6.63 2.98
CA LEU A 93 -2.88 5.57 3.18
C LEU A 93 -4.04 6.03 4.08
N ARG A 94 -3.73 6.79 5.15
CA ARG A 94 -4.77 7.40 6.00
C ARG A 94 -5.62 8.41 5.24
N HIS A 95 -5.00 9.18 4.36
CA HIS A 95 -5.72 10.13 3.50
C HIS A 95 -6.69 9.41 2.56
N LEU A 96 -6.26 8.34 1.87
CA LEU A 96 -7.16 7.54 1.04
C LEU A 96 -8.36 6.99 1.84
N LYS A 97 -8.12 6.53 3.06
CA LYS A 97 -9.17 6.09 3.98
C LYS A 97 -10.12 7.23 4.35
N SER A 98 -9.61 8.42 4.65
CA SER A 98 -10.44 9.59 5.01
C SER A 98 -11.32 10.07 3.85
N GLU A 99 -10.95 9.80 2.60
CA GLU A 99 -11.76 10.01 1.41
C GLU A 99 -12.84 8.93 1.20
N GLY A 100 -12.98 7.98 2.13
CA GLY A 100 -13.97 6.89 2.06
C GLY A 100 -13.57 5.76 1.12
N ARG A 101 -12.30 5.62 0.77
CA ARG A 101 -11.82 4.50 -0.06
C ARG A 101 -11.58 3.25 0.80
N CYS A 102 -11.84 2.10 0.23
CA CYS A 102 -11.43 0.83 0.81
C CYS A 102 -10.00 0.52 0.37
N VAL A 103 -9.08 0.40 1.32
CA VAL A 103 -7.67 0.08 1.05
C VAL A 103 -7.33 -1.26 1.68
N LEU A 104 -7.07 -2.25 0.84
CA LEU A 104 -6.49 -3.53 1.24
C LEU A 104 -4.99 -3.49 0.97
N PHE A 105 -4.17 -3.71 1.99
CA PHE A 105 -2.73 -3.81 1.77
C PHE A 105 -2.14 -5.00 2.52
N SER A 106 -1.08 -5.59 1.95
CA SER A 106 -0.26 -6.57 2.64
C SER A 106 0.89 -5.89 3.37
N SER A 107 1.26 -6.39 4.54
CA SER A 107 2.47 -6.00 5.26
C SER A 107 2.89 -7.11 6.22
N HIS A 108 4.20 -7.24 6.44
CA HIS A 108 4.77 -8.07 7.50
C HIS A 108 5.22 -7.22 8.70
N ILE A 109 4.99 -5.92 8.67
CA ILE A 109 5.37 -4.96 9.73
C ILE A 109 4.16 -4.74 10.64
N MET A 110 4.12 -5.43 11.77
CA MET A 110 2.96 -5.42 12.68
C MET A 110 2.63 -4.04 13.23
N GLN A 111 3.63 -3.18 13.46
CA GLN A 111 3.42 -1.79 13.89
C GLN A 111 2.63 -0.98 12.85
N GLU A 112 2.85 -1.23 11.56
CA GLU A 112 2.07 -0.57 10.49
C GLU A 112 0.64 -1.06 10.46
N VAL A 113 0.48 -2.38 10.54
CA VAL A 113 -0.83 -3.03 10.54
C VAL A 113 -1.67 -2.51 11.70
N GLY A 114 -1.12 -2.50 12.93
CA GLY A 114 -1.83 -2.00 14.11
C GLY A 114 -2.17 -0.51 14.08
N ALA A 115 -1.38 0.31 13.37
CA ALA A 115 -1.57 1.76 13.31
C ALA A 115 -2.51 2.23 12.17
N LEU A 116 -2.74 1.41 11.15
CA LEU A 116 -3.44 1.80 9.92
C LEU A 116 -4.74 1.03 9.68
N CYS A 117 -4.82 -0.23 10.11
CA CYS A 117 -5.92 -1.13 9.76
C CYS A 117 -7.10 -1.00 10.72
N ASP A 118 -8.32 -1.08 10.18
CA ASP A 118 -9.54 -1.30 10.96
C ASP A 118 -9.83 -2.80 11.15
N ARG A 119 -9.32 -3.61 10.22
CA ARG A 119 -9.50 -5.07 10.19
C ARG A 119 -8.22 -5.72 9.70
N ILE A 120 -7.82 -6.78 10.35
CA ILE A 120 -6.61 -7.56 10.05
C ILE A 120 -7.03 -8.97 9.70
N VAL A 121 -6.52 -9.47 8.57
CA VAL A 121 -6.64 -10.87 8.17
C VAL A 121 -5.26 -11.49 8.22
N VAL A 122 -5.05 -12.45 9.11
CA VAL A 122 -3.79 -13.19 9.24
C VAL A 122 -3.87 -14.45 8.38
N ILE A 123 -2.89 -14.61 7.50
CA ILE A 123 -2.78 -15.77 6.61
C ILE A 123 -1.51 -16.54 6.97
N ALA A 124 -1.65 -17.81 7.30
CA ALA A 124 -0.54 -18.73 7.50
C ALA A 124 -0.82 -20.06 6.78
N HIS A 125 0.21 -20.64 6.15
CA HIS A 125 0.10 -21.91 5.41
C HIS A 125 -1.06 -21.96 4.39
N GLY A 126 -1.34 -20.83 3.74
CA GLY A 126 -2.42 -20.72 2.76
C GLY A 126 -3.85 -20.69 3.34
N LYS A 127 -4.00 -20.57 4.65
CA LYS A 127 -5.29 -20.48 5.35
C LYS A 127 -5.42 -19.17 6.12
N VAL A 128 -6.64 -18.67 6.26
CA VAL A 128 -6.94 -17.58 7.18
C VAL A 128 -6.97 -18.17 8.60
N VAL A 129 -6.06 -17.68 9.44
CA VAL A 129 -5.93 -18.13 10.85
C VAL A 129 -6.52 -17.15 11.85
N ALA A 130 -6.66 -15.88 11.47
CA ALA A 130 -7.40 -14.87 12.23
C ALA A 130 -8.00 -13.82 11.29
N ASP A 131 -9.10 -13.22 11.72
CA ASP A 131 -9.81 -12.16 11.01
C ASP A 131 -10.55 -11.31 12.05
N ALA A 132 -9.97 -10.17 12.46
CA ALA A 132 -10.51 -9.31 13.49
C ALA A 132 -9.98 -7.88 13.43
N ALA A 133 -10.56 -6.98 14.23
CA ALA A 133 -9.99 -5.68 14.51
C ALA A 133 -8.69 -5.79 15.33
N PRO A 134 -7.76 -4.83 15.26
CA PRO A 134 -6.49 -4.87 15.99
C PRO A 134 -6.67 -5.12 17.50
N ASP A 135 -7.61 -4.44 18.14
CA ASP A 135 -7.85 -4.56 19.57
C ASP A 135 -8.39 -5.95 19.95
N ALA A 136 -9.28 -6.52 19.14
CA ALA A 136 -9.80 -7.87 19.36
C ALA A 136 -8.71 -8.95 19.20
N LEU A 137 -7.72 -8.74 18.31
CA LEU A 137 -6.56 -9.63 18.21
C LEU A 137 -5.68 -9.57 19.46
N ARG A 138 -5.43 -8.38 20.02
CA ARG A 138 -4.69 -8.20 21.27
C ARG A 138 -5.37 -8.91 22.44
N GLU A 139 -6.70 -8.75 22.56
CA GLU A 139 -7.48 -9.42 23.60
C GLU A 139 -7.41 -10.96 23.50
N GLN A 140 -7.49 -11.50 22.28
CA GLN A 140 -7.42 -12.95 22.05
C GLN A 140 -6.04 -13.55 22.40
N ALA A 141 -4.97 -12.83 22.09
CA ALA A 141 -3.62 -13.31 22.34
C ALA A 141 -3.14 -13.04 23.77
N ALA A 142 -3.84 -12.17 24.51
CA ALA A 142 -3.50 -11.76 25.88
C ALA A 142 -2.05 -11.25 25.98
N THR A 143 -1.62 -10.42 25.02
CA THR A 143 -0.31 -9.78 25.00
C THR A 143 -0.45 -8.28 24.75
N ASP A 144 0.58 -7.53 25.14
CA ASP A 144 0.62 -6.07 24.93
C ASP A 144 1.20 -5.68 23.55
N ASN A 145 1.59 -6.67 22.74
CA ASN A 145 2.31 -6.45 21.49
C ASN A 145 1.71 -7.29 20.34
N LEU A 146 1.36 -6.63 19.24
CA LEU A 146 0.77 -7.26 18.06
C LEU A 146 1.70 -8.29 17.39
N GLU A 147 3.02 -8.16 17.55
CA GLU A 147 4.00 -9.14 17.05
C GLU A 147 3.88 -10.47 17.80
N ASP A 148 3.77 -10.41 19.13
CA ASP A 148 3.58 -11.59 19.96
C ASP A 148 2.18 -12.22 19.72
N ASP A 149 1.17 -11.39 19.44
CA ASP A 149 -0.16 -11.85 19.05
C ASP A 149 -0.11 -12.66 17.76
N PHE A 150 0.61 -12.12 16.75
CA PHE A 150 0.81 -12.81 15.48
C PHE A 150 1.51 -14.17 15.67
N VAL A 151 2.60 -14.21 16.43
CA VAL A 151 3.35 -15.47 16.71
C VAL A 151 2.45 -16.49 17.40
N LYS A 152 1.65 -16.09 18.40
CA LYS A 152 0.71 -16.98 19.09
C LYS A 152 -0.39 -17.52 18.18
N VAL A 153 -0.98 -16.64 17.37
CA VAL A 153 -2.06 -17.01 16.43
C VAL A 153 -1.53 -17.98 15.36
N VAL A 154 -0.35 -17.73 14.81
CA VAL A 154 0.29 -18.62 13.84
C VAL A 154 0.75 -19.91 14.50
N GLY A 155 1.39 -19.85 15.67
CA GLY A 155 1.86 -21.02 16.41
C GLY A 155 0.72 -21.92 16.91
N SER A 156 -0.42 -21.35 17.30
CA SER A 156 -1.61 -22.15 17.64
C SER A 156 -2.22 -22.86 16.43
N ALA A 157 -2.12 -22.26 15.24
CA ALA A 157 -2.53 -22.88 13.99
C ALA A 157 -1.59 -24.02 13.57
N GLU A 158 -0.30 -23.94 13.89
CA GLU A 158 0.64 -25.05 13.71
C GLU A 158 0.37 -26.22 14.67
N GLY A 159 -0.02 -25.93 15.92
CA GLY A 159 -0.41 -26.94 16.90
C GLY A 159 -1.71 -27.67 16.58
N LEU A 160 -2.59 -27.10 15.76
CA LEU A 160 -3.81 -27.73 15.26
C LEU A 160 -3.60 -28.58 13.99
N ALA A 161 -2.41 -28.55 13.41
CA ALA A 161 -2.05 -29.28 12.20
C ALA A 161 -1.16 -30.53 12.48
N ALA A 162 -0.85 -30.81 13.76
CA ALA A 162 -0.22 -32.01 14.27
C ALA A 162 -1.27 -32.87 14.98
#